data_4659e6d78ed6a9c325110bb78c91d9a0
#
_entry.id   4659e6d78ed6a9c325110bb78c91d9a0
#
_cell.length_a   1.000
_cell.length_b   1.000
_cell.length_c   1.000
_cell.angle_alpha   90.00
_cell.angle_beta   90.00
_cell.angle_gamma   90.00
#
_symmetry.space_group_name_H-M   'P 1'
#
loop_
_entity.id
_entity.type
_entity.pdbx_description
1 polymer ?
#
loop_
_entity_poly.entity_id
_entity_poly.type
_entity_poly.pdbx_seq_one_letter_code
_entity_poly.pdbx_strand_id
1 'polypeptide(L)'
;LIFGSFLAVGVFGLNLGLDFTGGTLLQVKMGDETLAPQNVNLGADYGTPHIVKTDQGSFIMRMRTLSEEEHQALLTSLKSSYGEVEEIRFTTVGPSIGTSLKHKAALALAITLIMIVLYIAFAFRRVPKEVSPWRFGVAAIAALVHDIIVLIGSFVVLGHFFNFEIDALFITALLTIMGFSVHDTIVVFDRMRENLRFREANESLAVTADRALNQTLARS
;
A
#
# COMPACT_ATOMS: atom_id res chain seq x y z
N LEU A 1 14.50 8.71 6.48
CA LEU A 1 13.40 8.01 5.83
C LEU A 1 12.04 8.49 6.35
N ILE A 2 11.72 8.39 7.65
CA ILE A 2 10.42 8.81 8.23
C ILE A 2 10.05 10.24 7.84
N PHE A 3 10.95 11.21 8.04
CA PHE A 3 10.68 12.60 7.68
C PHE A 3 10.40 12.77 6.17
N GLY A 4 11.17 12.07 5.32
CA GLY A 4 10.93 12.06 3.88
C GLY A 4 9.57 11.48 3.51
N SER A 5 9.13 10.42 4.20
CA SER A 5 7.81 9.81 3.99
C SER A 5 6.67 10.75 4.39
N PHE A 6 6.76 11.41 5.53
CA PHE A 6 5.77 12.42 5.93
C PHE A 6 5.71 13.60 4.97
N LEU A 7 6.88 14.08 4.52
CA LEU A 7 6.95 15.14 3.52
C LEU A 7 6.32 14.72 2.21
N ALA A 8 6.61 13.49 1.73
CA ALA A 8 6.02 12.95 0.52
C ALA A 8 4.49 12.87 0.60
N VAL A 9 3.95 12.35 1.71
CA VAL A 9 2.49 12.28 1.93
C VAL A 9 1.88 13.67 1.98
N GLY A 10 2.53 14.64 2.65
CA GLY A 10 2.03 16.01 2.78
C GLY A 10 2.07 16.80 1.48
N VAL A 11 3.06 16.57 0.62
CA VAL A 11 3.26 17.33 -0.63
C VAL A 11 2.51 16.69 -1.80
N PHE A 12 2.59 15.37 -1.97
CA PHE A 12 2.04 14.67 -3.12
C PHE A 12 0.64 14.07 -2.87
N GLY A 13 0.26 13.87 -1.60
CA GLY A 13 -1.00 13.22 -1.24
C GLY A 13 -1.00 11.71 -1.54
N LEU A 14 -2.14 11.05 -1.24
CA LEU A 14 -2.33 9.63 -1.51
C LEU A 14 -3.02 9.46 -2.87
N ASN A 15 -2.39 8.75 -3.80
CA ASN A 15 -3.02 8.37 -5.07
C ASN A 15 -3.91 7.13 -4.84
N LEU A 16 -5.18 7.37 -4.50
CA LEU A 16 -6.13 6.29 -4.21
C LEU A 16 -6.65 5.67 -5.51
N GLY A 17 -6.61 4.34 -5.56
CA GLY A 17 -7.12 3.57 -6.67
C GLY A 17 -8.65 3.57 -6.76
N LEU A 18 -9.15 3.00 -7.86
CA LEU A 18 -10.57 2.91 -8.17
C LEU A 18 -11.37 2.21 -7.06
N ASP A 19 -10.77 1.24 -6.39
CA ASP A 19 -11.39 0.49 -5.28
C ASP A 19 -11.88 1.40 -4.14
N PHE A 20 -11.24 2.55 -3.94
CA PHE A 20 -11.54 3.47 -2.86
C PHE A 20 -12.24 4.76 -3.31
N THR A 21 -12.00 5.18 -4.55
CA THR A 21 -12.61 6.39 -5.12
C THR A 21 -13.95 6.12 -5.77
N GLY A 22 -14.16 4.87 -6.22
CA GLY A 22 -15.25 4.54 -7.13
C GLY A 22 -14.99 5.10 -8.54
N GLY A 23 -15.85 4.76 -9.47
CA GLY A 23 -15.74 5.18 -10.86
C GLY A 23 -15.60 4.01 -11.82
N THR A 24 -15.19 4.31 -13.06
CA THR A 24 -14.96 3.34 -14.12
C THR A 24 -13.56 3.48 -14.69
N LEU A 25 -12.89 2.35 -14.89
CA LEU A 25 -11.66 2.21 -15.63
C LEU A 25 -11.95 1.40 -16.89
N LEU A 26 -11.72 2.02 -18.03
CA LEU A 26 -11.79 1.40 -19.34
C LEU A 26 -10.40 1.43 -19.97
N GLN A 27 -9.87 0.27 -20.32
CA GLN A 27 -8.63 0.14 -21.08
C GLN A 27 -8.95 -0.38 -22.47
N VAL A 28 -8.56 0.41 -23.49
CA VAL A 28 -8.78 0.07 -24.89
C VAL A 28 -7.48 0.20 -25.67
N LYS A 29 -7.34 -0.63 -26.68
CA LYS A 29 -6.33 -0.47 -27.73
C LYS A 29 -7.02 0.12 -28.95
N MET A 30 -6.44 1.17 -29.49
CA MET A 30 -6.94 1.84 -30.70
C MET A 30 -5.98 1.56 -31.86
N GLY A 31 -6.53 1.45 -33.07
CA GLY A 31 -5.74 1.15 -34.28
C GLY A 31 -4.74 2.25 -34.61
N ASP A 32 -5.00 3.50 -34.22
CA ASP A 32 -4.08 4.63 -34.43
C ASP A 32 -3.09 4.75 -33.27
N GLU A 33 -1.89 4.22 -33.46
CA GLU A 33 -0.79 4.31 -32.49
C GLU A 33 -0.22 5.72 -32.32
N THR A 34 -0.52 6.66 -33.22
CA THR A 34 -0.02 8.05 -33.13
C THR A 34 -0.93 8.94 -32.29
N LEU A 35 -2.12 8.48 -31.91
CA LEU A 35 -3.09 9.24 -31.16
C LEU A 35 -2.54 9.63 -29.77
N ALA A 36 -2.61 10.92 -29.45
CA ALA A 36 -2.22 11.43 -28.16
C ALA A 36 -3.42 11.43 -27.19
N PRO A 37 -3.22 11.17 -25.88
CA PRO A 37 -4.31 11.11 -24.90
C PRO A 37 -5.23 12.35 -24.89
N GLN A 38 -4.66 13.54 -25.08
CA GLN A 38 -5.41 14.80 -25.11
C GLN A 38 -6.35 14.94 -26.31
N ASN A 39 -6.15 14.14 -27.35
CA ASN A 39 -6.97 14.15 -28.57
C ASN A 39 -8.14 13.18 -28.49
N VAL A 40 -8.21 12.36 -27.43
CA VAL A 40 -9.31 11.42 -27.25
C VAL A 40 -10.50 12.17 -26.63
N ASN A 41 -11.55 12.35 -27.41
CA ASN A 41 -12.78 13.01 -27.00
C ASN A 41 -13.85 11.95 -26.70
N LEU A 42 -14.29 11.86 -25.45
CA LEU A 42 -15.32 10.92 -25.01
C LEU A 42 -16.74 11.57 -25.02
N GLY A 43 -16.84 12.88 -25.29
CA GLY A 43 -18.08 13.62 -25.15
C GLY A 43 -18.33 14.15 -23.71
N ALA A 44 -19.34 15.01 -23.57
CA ALA A 44 -19.62 15.69 -22.31
C ALA A 44 -20.29 14.79 -21.25
N ASP A 45 -20.88 13.68 -21.64
CA ASP A 45 -21.71 12.84 -20.77
C ASP A 45 -20.90 11.98 -19.77
N TYR A 46 -19.59 11.84 -19.97
CA TYR A 46 -18.70 10.98 -19.18
C TYR A 46 -17.89 11.73 -18.12
N GLY A 47 -18.15 13.02 -17.95
CA GLY A 47 -17.44 13.90 -17.01
C GLY A 47 -16.07 14.35 -17.55
N THR A 48 -15.13 14.62 -16.68
CA THR A 48 -13.73 14.94 -17.07
C THR A 48 -12.88 13.69 -16.98
N PRO A 49 -12.75 12.91 -18.06
CA PRO A 49 -12.01 11.66 -18.03
C PRO A 49 -10.51 11.94 -17.87
N HIS A 50 -9.86 11.16 -17.01
CA HIS A 50 -8.39 11.13 -16.96
C HIS A 50 -7.90 10.03 -17.90
N ILE A 51 -7.20 10.42 -18.96
CA ILE A 51 -6.75 9.50 -20.01
C ILE A 51 -5.24 9.41 -19.99
N VAL A 52 -4.72 8.19 -19.89
CA VAL A 52 -3.28 7.89 -19.92
C VAL A 52 -3.01 6.87 -21.01
N LYS A 53 -1.98 7.10 -21.81
CA LYS A 53 -1.48 6.12 -22.78
C LYS A 53 -0.40 5.26 -22.12
N THR A 54 -0.51 3.94 -22.30
CA THR A 54 0.49 2.99 -21.79
C THR A 54 1.62 2.79 -22.81
N ASP A 55 2.75 2.27 -22.33
CA ASP A 55 3.89 1.93 -23.21
C ASP A 55 3.55 0.88 -24.28
N GLN A 56 2.48 0.10 -24.05
CA GLN A 56 1.97 -0.91 -25.01
C GLN A 56 0.99 -0.34 -26.04
N GLY A 57 0.82 0.99 -26.08
CA GLY A 57 -0.06 1.66 -27.05
C GLY A 57 -1.56 1.59 -26.71
N SER A 58 -1.93 1.09 -25.54
CA SER A 58 -3.31 1.13 -25.06
C SER A 58 -3.61 2.39 -24.27
N PHE A 59 -4.89 2.76 -24.20
CA PHE A 59 -5.38 3.92 -23.44
C PHE A 59 -6.13 3.45 -22.21
N ILE A 60 -5.75 3.96 -21.06
CA ILE A 60 -6.48 3.79 -19.80
C ILE A 60 -7.28 5.08 -19.56
N MET A 61 -8.58 4.93 -19.50
CA MET A 61 -9.54 6.00 -19.31
C MET A 61 -10.24 5.81 -17.97
N ARG A 62 -10.20 6.84 -17.12
CA ARG A 62 -10.92 6.87 -15.84
C ARG A 62 -11.99 7.92 -15.90
N MET A 63 -13.18 7.55 -15.46
CA MET A 63 -14.35 8.39 -15.51
C MET A 63 -15.32 8.05 -14.38
N ARG A 64 -16.44 8.77 -14.32
CA ARG A 64 -17.51 8.43 -13.40
C ARG A 64 -17.98 6.99 -13.56
N THR A 65 -18.69 6.48 -12.58
CA THR A 65 -19.32 5.15 -12.67
C THR A 65 -20.28 5.12 -13.87
N LEU A 66 -20.09 4.13 -14.75
CA LEU A 66 -20.94 3.89 -15.91
C LEU A 66 -21.86 2.70 -15.66
N SER A 67 -23.07 2.75 -16.22
CA SER A 67 -23.93 1.59 -16.41
C SER A 67 -23.43 0.76 -17.60
N GLU A 68 -23.96 -0.46 -17.75
CA GLU A 68 -23.62 -1.30 -18.89
C GLU A 68 -24.08 -0.67 -20.22
N GLU A 69 -25.22 -0.01 -20.23
CA GLU A 69 -25.72 0.69 -21.42
C GLU A 69 -24.81 1.85 -21.80
N GLU A 70 -24.36 2.64 -20.83
CA GLU A 70 -23.40 3.73 -21.06
C GLU A 70 -22.04 3.22 -21.53
N HIS A 71 -21.59 2.08 -21.02
CA HIS A 71 -20.35 1.41 -21.45
C HIS A 71 -20.43 1.01 -22.92
N GLN A 72 -21.51 0.35 -23.36
CA GLN A 72 -21.70 -0.06 -24.75
C GLN A 72 -21.85 1.15 -25.70
N ALA A 73 -22.52 2.20 -25.24
CA ALA A 73 -22.64 3.45 -25.99
C ALA A 73 -21.27 4.12 -26.18
N LEU A 74 -20.44 4.14 -25.11
CA LEU A 74 -19.08 4.67 -25.17
C LEU A 74 -18.20 3.88 -26.15
N LEU A 75 -18.22 2.55 -26.08
CA LEU A 75 -17.46 1.71 -27.02
C LEU A 75 -17.90 1.93 -28.47
N THR A 76 -19.20 2.06 -28.71
CA THR A 76 -19.74 2.35 -30.04
C THR A 76 -19.27 3.71 -30.54
N SER A 77 -19.26 4.74 -29.68
CA SER A 77 -18.77 6.07 -29.97
C SER A 77 -17.27 6.06 -30.30
N LEU A 78 -16.48 5.35 -29.49
CA LEU A 78 -15.04 5.21 -29.74
C LEU A 78 -14.76 4.51 -31.07
N LYS A 79 -15.47 3.42 -31.37
CA LYS A 79 -15.34 2.71 -32.66
C LYS A 79 -15.72 3.57 -33.85
N SER A 80 -16.77 4.41 -33.72
CA SER A 80 -17.16 5.31 -34.82
C SER A 80 -16.18 6.45 -35.02
N SER A 81 -15.51 6.93 -33.98
CA SER A 81 -14.59 8.07 -34.03
C SER A 81 -13.15 7.69 -34.39
N TYR A 82 -12.70 6.53 -33.94
CA TYR A 82 -11.30 6.10 -34.00
C TYR A 82 -11.08 4.79 -34.77
N GLY A 83 -12.14 4.20 -35.32
CA GLY A 83 -12.05 2.98 -36.14
C GLY A 83 -11.97 1.73 -35.25
N GLU A 84 -10.94 0.92 -35.47
CA GLU A 84 -10.77 -0.32 -34.73
C GLU A 84 -10.40 -0.06 -33.27
N VAL A 85 -11.28 -0.48 -32.35
CA VAL A 85 -11.10 -0.33 -30.91
C VAL A 85 -11.33 -1.70 -30.27
N GLU A 86 -10.29 -2.22 -29.64
CA GLU A 86 -10.31 -3.46 -28.87
C GLU A 86 -10.38 -3.12 -27.38
N GLU A 87 -11.39 -3.62 -26.68
CA GLU A 87 -11.49 -3.51 -25.24
C GLU A 87 -10.58 -4.54 -24.57
N ILE A 88 -9.61 -4.07 -23.77
CA ILE A 88 -8.70 -4.93 -23.02
C ILE A 88 -9.26 -5.19 -21.62
N ARG A 89 -9.82 -4.15 -20.98
CA ARG A 89 -10.31 -4.23 -19.61
C ARG A 89 -11.39 -3.20 -19.36
N PHE A 90 -12.46 -3.65 -18.73
CA PHE A 90 -13.49 -2.80 -18.15
C PHE A 90 -13.67 -3.15 -16.68
N THR A 91 -13.66 -2.14 -15.82
CA THR A 91 -13.89 -2.31 -14.38
C THR A 91 -14.67 -1.10 -13.89
N THR A 92 -15.78 -1.34 -13.21
CA THR A 92 -16.58 -0.29 -12.60
C THR A 92 -16.80 -0.58 -11.12
N VAL A 93 -16.65 0.45 -10.28
CA VAL A 93 -16.87 0.38 -8.84
C VAL A 93 -17.86 1.47 -8.46
N GLY A 94 -19.01 1.08 -7.94
CA GLY A 94 -20.00 2.03 -7.46
C GLY A 94 -19.49 2.86 -6.28
N PRO A 95 -19.89 4.12 -6.11
CA PRO A 95 -19.41 4.99 -5.03
C PRO A 95 -19.68 4.44 -3.63
N SER A 96 -20.79 3.74 -3.43
CA SER A 96 -21.13 3.08 -2.17
C SER A 96 -20.16 1.92 -1.84
N ILE A 97 -19.74 1.18 -2.86
CA ILE A 97 -18.77 0.08 -2.73
C ILE A 97 -17.41 0.66 -2.38
N GLY A 98 -16.92 1.67 -3.10
CA GLY A 98 -15.65 2.33 -2.83
C GLY A 98 -15.58 2.88 -1.40
N THR A 99 -16.61 3.57 -0.95
CA THR A 99 -16.71 4.08 0.43
C THR A 99 -16.70 2.94 1.45
N SER A 100 -17.44 1.85 1.21
CA SER A 100 -17.46 0.67 2.09
C SER A 100 -16.09 0.01 2.16
N LEU A 101 -15.40 -0.16 1.03
CA LEU A 101 -14.05 -0.74 0.99
C LEU A 101 -13.04 0.11 1.74
N LYS A 102 -13.10 1.43 1.57
CA LYS A 102 -12.24 2.36 2.32
C LYS A 102 -12.42 2.22 3.84
N HIS A 103 -13.66 2.17 4.32
CA HIS A 103 -13.93 1.95 5.75
C HIS A 103 -13.46 0.59 6.24
N LYS A 104 -13.71 -0.48 5.48
CA LYS A 104 -13.27 -1.83 5.83
C LYS A 104 -11.75 -1.95 5.84
N ALA A 105 -11.04 -1.32 4.89
CA ALA A 105 -9.59 -1.29 4.85
C ALA A 105 -9.01 -0.57 6.09
N ALA A 106 -9.54 0.61 6.43
CA ALA A 106 -9.13 1.34 7.64
C ALA A 106 -9.39 0.54 8.91
N LEU A 107 -10.56 -0.12 9.01
CA LEU A 107 -10.90 -0.97 10.15
C LEU A 107 -9.97 -2.19 10.25
N ALA A 108 -9.68 -2.85 9.14
CA ALA A 108 -8.77 -3.99 9.09
C ALA A 108 -7.36 -3.59 9.57
N LEU A 109 -6.83 -2.47 9.08
CA LEU A 109 -5.53 -1.94 9.54
C LEU A 109 -5.54 -1.63 11.03
N ALA A 110 -6.59 -0.97 11.54
CA ALA A 110 -6.70 -0.62 12.95
C ALA A 110 -6.79 -1.88 13.85
N ILE A 111 -7.62 -2.86 13.48
CA ILE A 111 -7.74 -4.12 14.23
C ILE A 111 -6.40 -4.87 14.22
N THR A 112 -5.76 -4.99 13.06
CA THR A 112 -4.47 -5.66 12.93
C THR A 112 -3.41 -4.99 13.80
N LEU A 113 -3.32 -3.66 13.77
CA LEU A 113 -2.37 -2.92 14.62
C LEU A 113 -2.62 -3.16 16.11
N ILE A 114 -3.88 -3.10 16.55
CA ILE A 114 -4.26 -3.38 17.95
C ILE A 114 -3.89 -4.81 18.34
N MET A 115 -4.20 -5.79 17.50
CA MET A 115 -3.89 -7.19 17.76
C MET A 115 -2.38 -7.44 17.84
N ILE A 116 -1.60 -6.79 16.98
CA ILE A 116 -0.14 -6.85 17.01
C ILE A 116 0.40 -6.25 18.33
N VAL A 117 -0.09 -5.08 18.73
CA VAL A 117 0.32 -4.43 19.99
C VAL A 117 0.01 -5.34 21.20
N LEU A 118 -1.19 -5.91 21.24
CA LEU A 118 -1.58 -6.85 22.29
C LEU A 118 -0.71 -8.11 22.29
N TYR A 119 -0.41 -8.64 21.11
CA TYR A 119 0.46 -9.81 20.95
C TYR A 119 1.89 -9.51 21.43
N ILE A 120 2.46 -8.38 21.07
CA ILE A 120 3.78 -7.95 21.54
C ILE A 120 3.79 -7.79 23.07
N ALA A 121 2.80 -7.13 23.63
CA ALA A 121 2.67 -6.96 25.09
C ALA A 121 2.58 -8.32 25.79
N PHE A 122 1.85 -9.29 25.22
CA PHE A 122 1.76 -10.65 25.75
C PHE A 122 3.08 -11.42 25.60
N ALA A 123 3.74 -11.35 24.45
CA ALA A 123 4.97 -12.09 24.16
C ALA A 123 6.12 -11.65 25.08
N PHE A 124 6.23 -10.34 25.34
CA PHE A 124 7.31 -9.77 26.14
C PHE A 124 7.00 -9.59 27.63
N ARG A 125 5.88 -10.10 28.13
CA ARG A 125 5.51 -10.01 29.58
C ARG A 125 6.50 -10.68 30.54
N ARG A 126 7.35 -11.62 30.08
CA ARG A 126 8.29 -12.41 30.89
C ARG A 126 9.75 -12.15 30.53
N VAL A 127 10.12 -10.89 30.34
CA VAL A 127 11.53 -10.51 30.14
C VAL A 127 12.26 -10.46 31.50
N PRO A 128 13.56 -10.79 31.57
CA PRO A 128 14.36 -10.65 32.81
C PRO A 128 14.28 -9.24 33.38
N LYS A 129 14.32 -9.11 34.72
CA LYS A 129 14.14 -7.83 35.44
C LYS A 129 15.20 -6.76 35.11
N GLU A 130 16.31 -7.16 34.53
CA GLU A 130 17.43 -6.28 34.13
C GLU A 130 17.07 -5.32 32.98
N VAL A 131 16.08 -5.69 32.15
CA VAL A 131 15.57 -4.82 31.10
C VAL A 131 14.05 -4.78 31.21
N SER A 132 13.50 -3.59 31.32
CA SER A 132 12.06 -3.41 31.46
C SER A 132 11.31 -4.00 30.24
N PRO A 133 10.33 -4.90 30.44
CA PRO A 133 9.49 -5.47 29.38
C PRO A 133 8.85 -4.40 28.49
N TRP A 134 8.52 -3.26 29.10
CA TRP A 134 7.94 -2.10 28.43
C TRP A 134 8.85 -1.53 27.32
N ARG A 135 10.18 -1.51 27.53
CA ARG A 135 11.13 -1.01 26.53
C ARG A 135 11.14 -1.86 25.27
N PHE A 136 11.05 -3.17 25.40
CA PHE A 136 10.92 -4.06 24.24
C PHE A 136 9.62 -3.81 23.47
N GLY A 137 8.50 -3.69 24.19
CA GLY A 137 7.20 -3.39 23.57
C GLY A 137 7.22 -2.07 22.80
N VAL A 138 7.72 -1.00 23.43
CA VAL A 138 7.81 0.33 22.77
C VAL A 138 8.73 0.29 21.56
N ALA A 139 9.90 -0.38 21.66
CA ALA A 139 10.82 -0.48 20.54
C ALA A 139 10.22 -1.26 19.36
N ALA A 140 9.50 -2.36 19.63
CA ALA A 140 8.81 -3.13 18.59
C ALA A 140 7.71 -2.34 17.90
N ILE A 141 6.91 -1.58 18.68
CA ILE A 141 5.85 -0.73 18.13
C ILE A 141 6.47 0.40 17.30
N ALA A 142 7.57 1.00 17.78
CA ALA A 142 8.28 2.05 17.05
C ALA A 142 8.84 1.53 15.70
N ALA A 143 9.41 0.31 15.68
CA ALA A 143 9.87 -0.33 14.46
C ALA A 143 8.71 -0.56 13.49
N LEU A 144 7.59 -1.13 13.94
CA LEU A 144 6.40 -1.36 13.11
C LEU A 144 5.85 -0.06 12.52
N VAL A 145 5.73 0.99 13.33
CA VAL A 145 5.25 2.31 12.87
C VAL A 145 6.22 2.90 11.84
N HIS A 146 7.53 2.76 12.07
CA HIS A 146 8.56 3.16 11.11
C HIS A 146 8.34 2.47 9.75
N ASP A 147 8.17 1.16 9.74
CA ASP A 147 8.05 0.37 8.51
C ASP A 147 6.77 0.73 7.74
N ILE A 148 5.65 0.91 8.45
CA ILE A 148 4.38 1.35 7.84
C ILE A 148 4.55 2.73 7.18
N ILE A 149 5.15 3.69 7.89
CA ILE A 149 5.32 5.06 7.38
C ILE A 149 6.25 5.06 6.16
N VAL A 150 7.35 4.32 6.22
CA VAL A 150 8.31 4.23 5.10
C VAL A 150 7.66 3.57 3.89
N LEU A 151 6.89 2.51 4.07
CA LEU A 151 6.19 1.84 2.98
C LEU A 151 5.16 2.76 2.32
N ILE A 152 4.29 3.40 3.11
CA ILE A 152 3.29 4.34 2.59
C ILE A 152 3.99 5.50 1.87
N GLY A 153 5.03 6.09 2.47
CA GLY A 153 5.79 7.18 1.87
C GLY A 153 6.45 6.79 0.55
N SER A 154 7.00 5.59 0.47
CA SER A 154 7.58 5.04 -0.76
C SER A 154 6.51 4.89 -1.85
N PHE A 155 5.33 4.38 -1.50
CA PHE A 155 4.22 4.25 -2.44
C PHE A 155 3.67 5.60 -2.92
N VAL A 156 3.66 6.61 -2.06
CA VAL A 156 3.28 7.98 -2.46
C VAL A 156 4.27 8.55 -3.49
N VAL A 157 5.57 8.35 -3.29
CA VAL A 157 6.59 8.75 -4.27
C VAL A 157 6.40 8.00 -5.59
N LEU A 158 6.23 6.68 -5.53
CA LEU A 158 5.95 5.86 -6.73
C LEU A 158 4.63 6.29 -7.40
N GLY A 159 3.61 6.64 -6.63
CA GLY A 159 2.34 7.15 -7.15
C GLY A 159 2.51 8.44 -7.91
N HIS A 160 3.35 9.36 -7.44
CA HIS A 160 3.61 10.63 -8.10
C HIS A 160 4.41 10.48 -9.40
N PHE A 161 5.46 9.65 -9.42
CA PHE A 161 6.34 9.52 -10.58
C PHE A 161 5.92 8.44 -11.57
N PHE A 162 5.29 7.37 -11.11
CA PHE A 162 4.96 6.18 -11.92
C PHE A 162 3.47 5.86 -11.95
N ASN A 163 2.62 6.72 -11.39
CA ASN A 163 1.16 6.51 -11.31
C ASN A 163 0.74 5.22 -10.57
N PHE A 164 1.56 4.72 -9.64
CA PHE A 164 1.14 3.63 -8.76
C PHE A 164 0.00 4.09 -7.85
N GLU A 165 -0.94 3.19 -7.62
CA GLU A 165 -2.15 3.49 -6.86
C GLU A 165 -2.23 2.66 -5.59
N ILE A 166 -2.80 3.29 -4.57
CA ILE A 166 -3.17 2.62 -3.33
C ILE A 166 -4.56 2.02 -3.56
N ASP A 167 -4.61 0.71 -3.83
CA ASP A 167 -5.80 -0.09 -4.07
C ASP A 167 -5.98 -1.16 -2.98
N ALA A 168 -6.95 -2.07 -3.15
CA ALA A 168 -7.19 -3.17 -2.21
C ALA A 168 -6.00 -4.15 -2.15
N LEU A 169 -5.25 -4.32 -3.25
CA LEU A 169 -4.06 -5.17 -3.28
C LEU A 169 -2.93 -4.56 -2.45
N PHE A 170 -2.75 -3.23 -2.53
CA PHE A 170 -1.80 -2.53 -1.66
C PHE A 170 -2.12 -2.72 -0.18
N ILE A 171 -3.40 -2.64 0.22
CA ILE A 171 -3.79 -2.88 1.62
C ILE A 171 -3.45 -4.31 2.05
N THR A 172 -3.68 -5.29 1.18
CA THR A 172 -3.31 -6.69 1.44
C THR A 172 -1.80 -6.86 1.61
N ALA A 173 -1.01 -6.23 0.75
CA ALA A 173 0.44 -6.22 0.84
C ALA A 173 0.92 -5.54 2.12
N LEU A 174 0.32 -4.40 2.50
CA LEU A 174 0.63 -3.68 3.73
C LEU A 174 0.38 -4.56 4.97
N LEU A 175 -0.78 -5.23 5.05
CA LEU A 175 -1.09 -6.15 6.14
C LEU A 175 -0.08 -7.32 6.22
N THR A 176 0.34 -7.84 5.08
CA THR A 176 1.34 -8.91 4.98
C THR A 176 2.70 -8.43 5.49
N ILE A 177 3.16 -7.25 5.04
CA ILE A 177 4.43 -6.66 5.47
C ILE A 177 4.41 -6.35 6.98
N MET A 178 3.29 -5.85 7.51
CA MET A 178 3.12 -5.66 8.96
C MET A 178 3.34 -6.98 9.72
N GLY A 179 2.80 -8.09 9.21
CA GLY A 179 2.99 -9.42 9.79
C GLY A 179 4.46 -9.87 9.78
N PHE A 180 5.16 -9.68 8.67
CA PHE A 180 6.58 -10.02 8.56
C PHE A 180 7.46 -9.13 9.44
N SER A 181 7.26 -7.81 9.44
CA SER A 181 8.01 -6.87 10.28
C SER A 181 7.92 -7.23 11.77
N VAL A 182 6.71 -7.58 12.23
CA VAL A 182 6.50 -8.02 13.62
C VAL A 182 7.20 -9.35 13.88
N HIS A 183 7.12 -10.30 12.95
CA HIS A 183 7.77 -11.60 13.08
C HIS A 183 9.29 -11.43 13.25
N ASP A 184 9.93 -10.66 12.40
CA ASP A 184 11.37 -10.41 12.45
C ASP A 184 11.78 -9.70 13.75
N THR A 185 11.02 -8.70 14.16
CA THR A 185 11.25 -8.02 15.45
C THR A 185 11.18 -8.98 16.62
N ILE A 186 10.21 -9.91 16.63
CA ILE A 186 10.04 -10.90 17.70
C ILE A 186 11.21 -11.88 17.72
N VAL A 187 11.68 -12.35 16.55
CA VAL A 187 12.82 -13.26 16.45
C VAL A 187 14.09 -12.63 17.03
N VAL A 188 14.37 -11.38 16.67
CA VAL A 188 15.52 -10.63 17.20
C VAL A 188 15.39 -10.42 18.71
N PHE A 189 14.21 -10.02 19.18
CA PHE A 189 14.01 -9.73 20.60
C PHE A 189 13.99 -11.00 21.47
N ASP A 190 13.49 -12.11 20.94
CA ASP A 190 13.58 -13.40 21.66
C ASP A 190 15.04 -13.84 21.83
N ARG A 191 15.86 -13.67 20.77
CA ARG A 191 17.29 -13.93 20.83
C ARG A 191 18.01 -12.98 21.78
N MET A 192 17.66 -11.70 21.75
CA MET A 192 18.18 -10.73 22.71
C MET A 192 17.82 -11.10 24.15
N ARG A 193 16.59 -11.55 24.41
CA ARG A 193 16.14 -12.03 25.73
C ARG A 193 16.93 -13.24 26.19
N GLU A 194 17.25 -14.17 25.29
CA GLU A 194 18.09 -15.32 25.58
C GLU A 194 19.51 -14.88 25.94
N ASN A 195 20.14 -14.04 25.12
CA ASN A 195 21.50 -13.53 25.33
C ASN A 195 21.61 -12.73 26.67
N LEU A 196 20.58 -12.01 27.07
CA LEU A 196 20.55 -11.28 28.34
C LEU A 196 20.64 -12.19 29.57
N ARG A 197 20.18 -13.45 29.50
CA ARG A 197 20.30 -14.41 30.60
C ARG A 197 21.74 -14.88 30.88
N PHE A 198 22.58 -14.83 29.83
CA PHE A 198 23.98 -15.28 29.89
C PHE A 198 24.95 -14.11 29.79
N ARG A 199 24.45 -12.87 29.94
CA ARG A 199 25.25 -11.65 29.84
C ARG A 199 26.20 -11.54 31.01
N GLU A 200 27.47 -11.21 30.73
CA GLU A 200 28.46 -10.88 31.74
C GLU A 200 28.16 -9.53 32.39
N ALA A 201 28.53 -9.35 33.67
CA ALA A 201 28.22 -8.15 34.45
C ALA A 201 28.73 -6.85 33.82
N ASN A 202 29.82 -6.90 33.05
CA ASN A 202 30.47 -5.75 32.41
C ASN A 202 30.10 -5.57 30.92
N GLU A 203 29.30 -6.46 30.36
CA GLU A 203 28.90 -6.38 28.96
C GLU A 203 27.80 -5.31 28.76
N SER A 204 27.93 -4.42 27.77
CA SER A 204 26.90 -3.41 27.48
C SER A 204 25.70 -4.03 26.78
N LEU A 205 24.51 -3.40 26.97
CA LEU A 205 23.27 -3.79 26.24
C LEU A 205 23.46 -3.72 24.72
N ALA A 206 24.26 -2.76 24.22
CA ALA A 206 24.52 -2.61 22.80
C ALA A 206 25.24 -3.82 22.20
N VAL A 207 26.23 -4.36 22.91
CA VAL A 207 26.95 -5.57 22.48
C VAL A 207 26.02 -6.79 22.47
N THR A 208 25.17 -6.93 23.49
CA THR A 208 24.18 -8.02 23.54
C THR A 208 23.17 -7.91 22.39
N ALA A 209 22.72 -6.70 22.05
CA ALA A 209 21.83 -6.45 20.92
C ALA A 209 22.49 -6.74 19.57
N ASP A 210 23.72 -6.27 19.34
CA ASP A 210 24.49 -6.56 18.14
C ASP A 210 24.69 -8.07 17.93
N ARG A 211 25.02 -8.78 19.00
CA ARG A 211 25.12 -10.25 18.98
C ARG A 211 23.80 -10.90 18.59
N ALA A 212 22.66 -10.44 19.12
CA ALA A 212 21.35 -10.97 18.79
C ALA A 212 20.99 -10.73 17.33
N LEU A 213 21.25 -9.52 16.80
CA LEU A 213 21.06 -9.18 15.39
C LEU A 213 21.89 -10.10 14.48
N ASN A 214 23.19 -10.23 14.74
CA ASN A 214 24.08 -11.09 13.93
C ASN A 214 23.66 -12.57 13.96
N GLN A 215 23.11 -13.06 15.07
CA GLN A 215 22.64 -14.44 15.19
C GLN A 215 21.30 -14.69 14.47
N THR A 216 20.54 -13.66 14.19
CA THR A 216 19.21 -13.77 13.56
C THR A 216 19.19 -13.37 12.09
N LEU A 217 20.24 -12.68 11.59
CA LEU A 217 20.34 -12.21 10.19
C LEU A 217 20.03 -13.28 9.13
N ALA A 218 20.37 -14.54 9.38
CA ALA A 218 20.08 -15.63 8.44
C ALA A 218 18.64 -16.17 8.51
N ARG A 219 17.83 -15.66 9.48
CA ARG A 219 16.43 -16.09 9.70
C ARG A 219 15.39 -15.02 9.40
N SER A 220 15.84 -13.76 9.30
CA SER A 220 14.99 -12.59 8.96
C SER A 220 14.80 -12.46 7.46
#